data_c007d32880c5c63ce1091f774d483f50
#
_entry.id   c007d32880c5c63ce1091f774d483f50
#
_cell.length_a   1.000
_cell.length_b   1.000
_cell.length_c   1.000
_cell.angle_alpha   90.00
_cell.angle_beta   90.00
_cell.angle_gamma   90.00
#
_symmetry.space_group_name_H-M   'P 1'
#
loop_
_entity.id
_entity.type
_entity.pdbx_description
1 polymer ?
#
loop_
_entity_poly.entity_id
_entity_poly.type
_entity_poly.pdbx_seq_one_letter_code
_entity_poly.pdbx_strand_id
1 'polypeptide(L)'
;MKSQTVLKILLVLSMISAAGNMLSYLIMALFLPALTNIYATHPDLMPAEFYTLWESMAAVPRPYYAGMAALSALSFAGCILMWKLHRGGFHCYAIAQLMMLALPLLFLGKGYLGIGDMMFTALFLLMYWMLLKSLGVFAPKESLSSEEPKNEND
;
A
#
# COMPACT_ATOMS: atom_id res chain seq x y z
N MET A 1 1.51 -26.27 3.13
CA MET A 1 2.76 -25.77 2.51
C MET A 1 2.51 -24.82 1.33
N LYS A 2 1.61 -25.11 0.38
CA LYS A 2 1.38 -24.25 -0.81
C LYS A 2 0.88 -22.83 -0.48
N SER A 3 -0.05 -22.66 0.48
CA SER A 3 -0.62 -21.34 0.84
C SER A 3 0.39 -20.37 1.47
N GLN A 4 1.33 -20.86 2.27
CA GLN A 4 2.39 -20.00 2.85
C GLN A 4 3.36 -19.49 1.78
N THR A 5 3.69 -20.32 0.79
CA THR A 5 4.57 -19.90 -0.31
C THR A 5 3.90 -18.84 -1.17
N VAL A 6 2.61 -19.03 -1.51
CA VAL A 6 1.83 -18.06 -2.28
C VAL A 6 1.72 -16.73 -1.52
N LEU A 7 1.43 -16.77 -0.21
CA LEU A 7 1.38 -15.57 0.63
C LEU A 7 2.71 -14.82 0.60
N LYS A 8 3.84 -15.51 0.76
CA LYS A 8 5.17 -14.88 0.74
C LYS A 8 5.49 -14.23 -0.60
N ILE A 9 5.16 -14.87 -1.72
CA ILE A 9 5.37 -14.31 -3.05
C ILE A 9 4.55 -13.02 -3.23
N LEU A 10 3.27 -13.05 -2.87
CA LEU A 10 2.39 -11.88 -2.94
C LEU A 10 2.89 -10.74 -2.04
N LEU A 11 3.33 -11.06 -0.81
CA LEU A 11 3.88 -10.07 0.10
C LEU A 11 5.14 -9.41 -0.44
N VAL A 12 6.08 -10.19 -1.03
CA VAL A 12 7.27 -9.63 -1.66
C VAL A 12 6.90 -8.68 -2.79
N LEU A 13 5.98 -9.07 -3.66
CA LEU A 13 5.51 -8.23 -4.75
C LEU A 13 4.87 -6.93 -4.24
N SER A 14 4.00 -7.03 -3.22
CA SER A 14 3.39 -5.84 -2.59
C SER A 14 4.40 -4.97 -1.85
N MET A 15 5.43 -5.55 -1.22
CA MET A 15 6.51 -4.80 -0.56
C MET A 15 7.33 -4.01 -1.57
N ILE A 16 7.70 -4.61 -2.70
CA ILE A 16 8.43 -3.93 -3.78
C ILE A 16 7.60 -2.76 -4.32
N SER A 17 6.33 -3.01 -4.60
CA SER A 17 5.41 -1.96 -5.08
C SER A 17 5.24 -0.84 -4.06
N ALA A 18 5.00 -1.16 -2.78
CA ALA A 18 4.83 -0.18 -1.71
C ALA A 18 6.10 0.67 -1.49
N ALA A 19 7.30 0.03 -1.53
CA ALA A 19 8.57 0.73 -1.41
C ALA A 19 8.82 1.66 -2.60
N GLY A 20 8.55 1.22 -3.83
CA GLY A 20 8.66 2.04 -5.03
C GLY A 20 7.72 3.24 -5.00
N ASN A 21 6.46 3.04 -4.63
CA ASN A 21 5.48 4.11 -4.48
C ASN A 21 5.89 5.10 -3.39
N MET A 22 6.32 4.60 -2.21
CA MET A 22 6.79 5.45 -1.12
C MET A 22 7.92 6.36 -1.57
N LEU A 23 8.94 5.78 -2.24
CA LEU A 23 10.09 6.54 -2.73
C LEU A 23 9.67 7.59 -3.78
N SER A 24 8.83 7.20 -4.75
CA SER A 24 8.35 8.10 -5.80
C SER A 24 7.57 9.27 -5.23
N TYR A 25 6.62 9.03 -4.32
CA TYR A 25 5.84 10.10 -3.71
C TYR A 25 6.69 10.97 -2.78
N LEU A 26 7.68 10.40 -2.10
CA LEU A 26 8.61 11.16 -1.25
C LEU A 26 9.47 12.11 -2.11
N ILE A 27 10.01 11.61 -3.22
CA ILE A 27 10.76 12.43 -4.17
C ILE A 27 9.88 13.57 -4.69
N MET A 28 8.65 13.29 -5.10
CA MET A 28 7.71 14.33 -5.54
C MET A 28 7.42 15.35 -4.44
N ALA A 29 7.16 14.92 -3.21
CA ALA A 29 6.88 15.82 -2.10
C ALA A 29 8.04 16.78 -1.79
N LEU A 30 9.28 16.31 -1.92
CA LEU A 30 10.48 17.08 -1.59
C LEU A 30 10.98 17.94 -2.74
N PHE A 31 11.03 17.39 -3.96
CA PHE A 31 11.71 18.02 -5.08
C PHE A 31 10.78 18.78 -6.04
N LEU A 32 9.47 18.52 -6.01
CA LEU A 32 8.51 19.18 -6.90
C LEU A 32 8.65 20.72 -6.90
N PRO A 33 8.79 21.43 -5.75
CA PRO A 33 8.91 22.88 -5.76
C PRO A 33 10.23 23.39 -6.33
N ALA A 34 11.32 22.66 -6.07
CA ALA A 34 12.61 23.01 -6.63
C ALA A 34 12.60 22.87 -8.16
N LEU A 35 12.03 21.77 -8.65
CA LEU A 35 11.87 21.50 -10.08
C LEU A 35 10.93 22.51 -10.74
N THR A 36 9.83 22.88 -10.09
CA THR A 36 8.89 23.89 -10.61
C THR A 36 9.58 25.25 -10.77
N ASN A 37 10.42 25.66 -9.81
CA ASN A 37 11.20 26.91 -9.92
C ASN A 37 12.24 26.84 -11.05
N ILE A 38 12.94 25.72 -11.21
CA ILE A 38 13.93 25.54 -12.28
C ILE A 38 13.25 25.63 -13.65
N TYR A 39 12.15 24.94 -13.86
CA TYR A 39 11.45 24.94 -15.14
C TYR A 39 10.71 26.25 -15.44
N ALA A 40 10.29 26.98 -14.41
CA ALA A 40 9.75 28.33 -14.58
C ALA A 40 10.82 29.33 -15.06
N THR A 41 12.08 29.15 -14.61
CA THR A 41 13.21 30.02 -15.01
C THR A 41 13.86 29.58 -16.32
N HIS A 42 13.84 28.30 -16.63
CA HIS A 42 14.51 27.70 -17.80
C HIS A 42 13.56 26.73 -18.52
N PRO A 43 12.55 27.24 -19.26
CA PRO A 43 11.57 26.39 -19.95
C PRO A 43 12.20 25.48 -21.02
N ASP A 44 13.35 25.91 -21.57
CA ASP A 44 14.09 25.17 -22.62
C ASP A 44 14.68 23.83 -22.14
N LEU A 45 14.75 23.62 -20.83
CA LEU A 45 15.25 22.35 -20.25
C LEU A 45 14.24 21.20 -20.31
N MET A 46 12.96 21.51 -20.56
CA MET A 46 11.90 20.50 -20.62
C MET A 46 11.51 20.24 -22.06
N PRO A 47 11.55 18.98 -22.54
CA PRO A 47 10.97 18.61 -23.82
C PRO A 47 9.48 18.91 -23.88
N ALA A 48 8.99 19.45 -25.00
CA ALA A 48 7.59 19.86 -25.19
C ALA A 48 6.58 18.73 -24.89
N GLU A 49 6.97 17.49 -25.15
CA GLU A 49 6.15 16.30 -24.91
C GLU A 49 5.82 16.05 -23.43
N PHE A 50 6.71 16.52 -22.53
CA PHE A 50 6.53 16.35 -21.08
C PHE A 50 5.82 17.51 -20.41
N TYR A 51 5.58 18.61 -21.12
CA TYR A 51 5.05 19.84 -20.53
C TYR A 51 3.64 19.63 -19.93
N THR A 52 2.75 19.00 -20.67
CA THR A 52 1.36 18.70 -20.21
C THR A 52 1.33 17.76 -19.01
N LEU A 53 2.21 16.74 -19.02
CA LEU A 53 2.33 15.81 -17.90
C LEU A 53 2.87 16.53 -16.66
N TRP A 54 3.90 17.35 -16.83
CA TRP A 54 4.49 18.15 -15.77
C TRP A 54 3.49 19.11 -15.15
N GLU A 55 2.75 19.86 -15.97
CA GLU A 55 1.74 20.80 -15.51
C GLU A 55 0.66 20.10 -14.68
N SER A 56 0.20 18.94 -15.11
CA SER A 56 -0.77 18.14 -14.36
C SER A 56 -0.23 17.67 -13.01
N MET A 57 1.05 17.30 -12.93
CA MET A 57 1.71 16.88 -11.70
C MET A 57 1.97 18.07 -10.76
N ALA A 58 2.39 19.22 -11.31
CA ALA A 58 2.66 20.43 -10.55
C ALA A 58 1.38 21.07 -9.98
N ALA A 59 0.24 20.86 -10.62
CA ALA A 59 -1.07 21.33 -10.13
C ALA A 59 -1.55 20.58 -8.87
N VAL A 60 -0.99 19.38 -8.59
CA VAL A 60 -1.36 18.59 -7.42
C VAL A 60 -0.73 19.16 -6.14
N PRO A 61 -1.53 19.40 -5.07
CA PRO A 61 -0.99 20.00 -3.85
C PRO A 61 0.00 19.06 -3.14
N ARG A 62 1.08 19.64 -2.60
CA ARG A 62 2.15 18.90 -1.88
C ARG A 62 1.65 17.95 -0.79
N PRO A 63 0.65 18.31 0.06
CA PRO A 63 0.14 17.40 1.08
C PRO A 63 -0.37 16.07 0.53
N TYR A 64 -0.82 16.06 -0.72
CA TYR A 64 -1.23 14.82 -1.40
C TYR A 64 -0.06 13.84 -1.53
N TYR A 65 1.08 14.32 -2.05
CA TYR A 65 2.27 13.47 -2.22
C TYR A 65 2.83 12.98 -0.88
N ALA A 66 2.86 13.85 0.14
CA ALA A 66 3.27 13.47 1.48
C ALA A 66 2.32 12.44 2.12
N GLY A 67 1.02 12.61 1.94
CA GLY A 67 0.01 11.67 2.39
C GLY A 67 0.14 10.31 1.72
N MET A 68 0.33 10.30 0.38
CA MET A 68 0.55 9.06 -0.37
C MET A 68 1.84 8.34 0.04
N ALA A 69 2.92 9.08 0.31
CA ALA A 69 4.17 8.50 0.83
C ALA A 69 3.97 7.85 2.21
N ALA A 70 3.27 8.54 3.12
CA ALA A 70 2.97 8.01 4.46
C ALA A 70 2.09 6.75 4.40
N LEU A 71 1.06 6.75 3.56
CA LEU A 71 0.19 5.59 3.38
C LEU A 71 0.93 4.41 2.72
N SER A 72 1.84 4.68 1.78
CA SER A 72 2.70 3.65 1.19
C SER A 72 3.64 3.03 2.23
N ALA A 73 4.19 3.84 3.14
CA ALA A 73 4.98 3.36 4.28
C ALA A 73 4.14 2.50 5.24
N LEU A 74 2.88 2.90 5.52
CA LEU A 74 1.95 2.12 6.33
C LEU A 74 1.59 0.79 5.66
N SER A 75 1.36 0.79 4.36
CA SER A 75 1.12 -0.42 3.56
C SER A 75 2.33 -1.37 3.63
N PHE A 76 3.54 -0.84 3.49
CA PHE A 76 4.79 -1.60 3.63
C PHE A 76 4.93 -2.22 5.01
N ALA A 77 4.69 -1.45 6.08
CA ALA A 77 4.68 -1.96 7.46
C ALA A 77 3.62 -3.05 7.66
N GLY A 78 2.44 -2.90 7.08
CA GLY A 78 1.39 -3.92 7.06
C GLY A 78 1.86 -5.23 6.43
N CYS A 79 2.59 -5.16 5.30
CA CYS A 79 3.19 -6.34 4.66
C CYS A 79 4.22 -7.03 5.55
N ILE A 80 5.08 -6.28 6.26
CA ILE A 80 6.06 -6.85 7.21
C ILE A 80 5.34 -7.57 8.36
N LEU A 81 4.27 -6.98 8.90
CA LEU A 81 3.48 -7.60 9.96
C LEU A 81 2.76 -8.87 9.47
N MET A 82 2.23 -8.87 8.24
CA MET A 82 1.64 -10.07 7.63
C MET A 82 2.69 -11.16 7.37
N TRP A 83 3.94 -10.78 7.04
CA TRP A 83 5.05 -11.74 6.90
C TRP A 83 5.30 -12.49 8.20
N LYS A 84 5.17 -11.80 9.34
CA LYS A 84 5.26 -12.39 10.69
C LYS A 84 3.95 -13.08 11.15
N LEU A 85 2.97 -13.23 10.25
CA LEU A 85 1.63 -13.78 10.54
C LEU A 85 0.91 -13.05 11.70
N HIS A 86 1.20 -11.75 11.87
CA HIS A 86 0.54 -10.94 12.89
C HIS A 86 -0.83 -10.46 12.41
N ARG A 87 -1.87 -10.66 13.24
CA ARG A 87 -3.28 -10.31 12.89
C ARG A 87 -3.47 -8.84 12.50
N GLY A 88 -2.75 -7.93 13.18
CA GLY A 88 -2.81 -6.50 12.89
C GLY A 88 -2.25 -6.10 11.52
N GLY A 89 -1.39 -6.94 10.91
CA GLY A 89 -0.78 -6.62 9.62
C GLY A 89 -1.79 -6.44 8.49
N PHE A 90 -2.79 -7.30 8.45
CA PHE A 90 -3.87 -7.19 7.46
C PHE A 90 -4.69 -5.91 7.63
N HIS A 91 -5.02 -5.54 8.87
CA HIS A 91 -5.79 -4.32 9.14
C HIS A 91 -4.99 -3.07 8.76
N CYS A 92 -3.70 -2.99 9.11
CA CYS A 92 -2.83 -1.89 8.70
C CYS A 92 -2.75 -1.76 7.17
N TYR A 93 -2.56 -2.89 6.48
CA TYR A 93 -2.51 -2.93 5.02
C TYR A 93 -3.85 -2.49 4.40
N ALA A 94 -4.98 -3.04 4.89
CA ALA A 94 -6.30 -2.73 4.38
C ALA A 94 -6.66 -1.24 4.56
N ILE A 95 -6.39 -0.68 5.74
CA ILE A 95 -6.61 0.74 6.02
C ILE A 95 -5.75 1.60 5.06
N ALA A 96 -4.47 1.28 4.91
CA ALA A 96 -3.59 2.01 4.00
C ALA A 96 -4.12 2.00 2.56
N GLN A 97 -4.54 0.85 2.05
CA GLN A 97 -5.07 0.70 0.69
C GLN A 97 -6.38 1.48 0.48
N LEU A 98 -7.30 1.42 1.43
CA LEU A 98 -8.55 2.17 1.37
C LEU A 98 -8.30 3.69 1.43
N MET A 99 -7.39 4.12 2.29
CA MET A 99 -7.01 5.53 2.37
C MET A 99 -6.30 6.02 1.11
N MET A 100 -5.46 5.18 0.46
CA MET A 100 -4.85 5.51 -0.83
C MET A 100 -5.88 5.69 -1.94
N LEU A 101 -7.02 4.98 -1.90
CA LEU A 101 -8.13 5.21 -2.82
C LEU A 101 -8.93 6.47 -2.47
N ALA A 102 -9.05 6.79 -1.18
CA ALA A 102 -9.82 7.97 -0.73
C ALA A 102 -9.05 9.29 -0.97
N LEU A 103 -7.72 9.29 -0.86
CA LEU A 103 -6.91 10.50 -0.99
C LEU A 103 -7.06 11.19 -2.36
N PRO A 104 -6.97 10.49 -3.51
CA PRO A 104 -7.24 11.10 -4.81
C PRO A 104 -8.62 11.71 -4.92
N LEU A 105 -9.64 11.07 -4.34
CA LEU A 105 -11.01 11.61 -4.31
C LEU A 105 -11.10 12.95 -3.58
N LEU A 106 -10.37 13.08 -2.47
CA LEU A 106 -10.39 14.29 -1.64
C LEU A 106 -9.63 15.46 -2.28
N PHE A 107 -8.50 15.17 -2.94
CA PHE A 107 -7.59 16.22 -3.46
C PHE A 107 -7.80 16.51 -4.95
N LEU A 108 -8.15 15.51 -5.75
CA LEU A 108 -8.20 15.59 -7.21
C LEU A 108 -9.61 15.45 -7.77
N GLY A 109 -10.57 14.96 -6.96
CA GLY A 109 -11.97 14.79 -7.35
C GLY A 109 -12.26 13.45 -8.04
N LYS A 110 -13.53 13.26 -8.40
CA LYS A 110 -14.05 11.94 -8.85
C LYS A 110 -13.46 11.41 -10.15
N GLY A 111 -12.85 12.24 -10.98
CA GLY A 111 -12.29 11.86 -12.27
C GLY A 111 -10.99 11.07 -12.20
N TYR A 112 -10.32 11.06 -11.06
CA TYR A 112 -9.00 10.43 -10.87
C TYR A 112 -9.06 9.01 -10.30
N LEU A 113 -10.24 8.52 -9.97
CA LEU A 113 -10.41 7.13 -9.52
C LEU A 113 -10.53 6.21 -10.73
N GLY A 114 -9.48 5.46 -11.01
CA GLY A 114 -9.52 4.38 -11.99
C GLY A 114 -10.32 3.20 -11.45
N ILE A 115 -11.29 2.71 -12.24
CA ILE A 115 -12.03 1.47 -11.91
C ILE A 115 -11.03 0.32 -11.70
N GLY A 116 -9.92 0.31 -12.47
CA GLY A 116 -8.83 -0.65 -12.34
C GLY A 116 -8.20 -0.65 -10.95
N ASP A 117 -7.90 0.52 -10.40
CA ASP A 117 -7.27 0.65 -9.08
C ASP A 117 -8.17 0.10 -7.96
N MET A 118 -9.47 0.35 -8.06
CA MET A 118 -10.46 -0.21 -7.13
C MET A 118 -10.52 -1.74 -7.22
N MET A 119 -10.55 -2.27 -8.45
CA MET A 119 -10.59 -3.73 -8.68
C MET A 119 -9.33 -4.42 -8.17
N PHE A 120 -8.14 -3.86 -8.47
CA PHE A 120 -6.87 -4.41 -8.00
C PHE A 120 -6.79 -4.38 -6.47
N THR A 121 -7.17 -3.27 -5.84
CA THR A 121 -7.17 -3.15 -4.38
C THR A 121 -8.12 -4.17 -3.75
N ALA A 122 -9.35 -4.29 -4.26
CA ALA A 122 -10.32 -5.27 -3.77
C ALA A 122 -9.81 -6.71 -3.93
N LEU A 123 -9.22 -7.04 -5.09
CA LEU A 123 -8.66 -8.35 -5.39
C LEU A 123 -7.53 -8.71 -4.40
N PHE A 124 -6.56 -7.80 -4.19
CA PHE A 124 -5.46 -8.04 -3.27
C PHE A 124 -5.93 -8.19 -1.82
N LEU A 125 -6.87 -7.35 -1.36
CA LEU A 125 -7.46 -7.46 -0.02
C LEU A 125 -8.15 -8.81 0.17
N LEU A 126 -8.93 -9.26 -0.82
CA LEU A 126 -9.63 -10.53 -0.78
C LEU A 126 -8.64 -11.71 -0.77
N MET A 127 -7.62 -11.68 -1.62
CA MET A 127 -6.58 -12.71 -1.65
C MET A 127 -5.82 -12.82 -0.31
N TYR A 128 -5.40 -11.69 0.27
CA TYR A 128 -4.74 -11.69 1.58
C TYR A 128 -5.65 -12.21 2.68
N TRP A 129 -6.91 -11.78 2.70
CA TRP A 129 -7.88 -12.27 3.67
C TRP A 129 -8.07 -13.78 3.58
N MET A 130 -8.25 -14.32 2.37
CA MET A 130 -8.42 -15.76 2.16
C MET A 130 -7.17 -16.55 2.59
N LEU A 131 -5.97 -16.09 2.22
CA LEU A 131 -4.71 -16.74 2.58
C LEU A 131 -4.46 -16.72 4.08
N LEU A 132 -4.65 -15.59 4.76
CA LEU A 132 -4.48 -15.47 6.20
C LEU A 132 -5.51 -16.30 6.97
N LYS A 133 -6.75 -16.37 6.46
CA LYS A 133 -7.80 -17.25 7.02
C LYS A 133 -7.41 -18.73 6.88
N SER A 134 -6.89 -19.14 5.73
CA SER A 134 -6.45 -20.52 5.49
C SER A 134 -5.25 -20.93 6.35
N LEU A 135 -4.46 -19.96 6.81
CA LEU A 135 -3.32 -20.16 7.71
C LEU A 135 -3.69 -20.06 9.20
N GLY A 136 -4.99 -19.91 9.53
CA GLY A 136 -5.47 -19.85 10.91
C GLY A 136 -5.10 -18.57 11.66
N VAL A 137 -4.61 -17.53 10.98
CA VAL A 137 -4.17 -16.27 11.63
C VAL A 137 -5.34 -15.61 12.38
N PHE A 138 -6.58 -15.80 11.95
CA PHE A 138 -7.79 -15.25 12.57
C PHE A 138 -8.48 -16.23 13.54
N ALA A 139 -7.94 -17.44 13.76
CA ALA A 139 -8.53 -18.40 14.72
C ALA A 139 -8.43 -17.86 16.16
N PRO A 140 -9.49 -18.01 16.98
CA PRO A 140 -9.43 -17.64 18.38
C PRO A 140 -8.34 -18.42 19.12
N LYS A 141 -7.60 -17.75 20.01
CA LYS A 141 -6.49 -18.37 20.76
C LYS A 141 -6.95 -19.48 21.72
N GLU A 142 -8.23 -19.53 22.03
CA GLU A 142 -8.82 -20.49 22.98
C GLU A 142 -8.91 -21.94 22.45
N SER A 143 -8.88 -22.14 21.13
CA SER A 143 -8.97 -23.49 20.57
C SER A 143 -7.66 -24.29 20.64
N LEU A 144 -6.54 -23.66 21.01
CA LEU A 144 -5.22 -24.31 21.13
C LEU A 144 -4.89 -24.75 22.55
N SER A 145 -5.64 -24.32 23.57
CA SER A 145 -5.40 -24.71 24.98
C SER A 145 -6.22 -25.93 25.43
N SER A 146 -7.14 -26.42 24.61
CA SER A 146 -8.00 -27.57 24.93
C SER A 146 -7.47 -28.90 24.43
N GLU A 147 -6.31 -28.97 23.80
CA GLU A 147 -5.63 -30.22 23.40
C GLU A 147 -4.43 -30.56 24.29
N GLU A 148 -4.40 -30.12 25.53
CA GLU A 148 -3.47 -30.71 26.50
C GLU A 148 -3.92 -32.14 26.81
N PRO A 149 -3.14 -33.19 26.49
CA PRO A 149 -3.54 -34.55 26.77
C PRO A 149 -3.67 -34.72 28.29
N LYS A 150 -4.89 -35.03 28.75
CA LYS A 150 -5.13 -35.53 30.09
C LYS A 150 -4.22 -36.72 30.28
N ASN A 151 -3.15 -36.56 31.05
CA ASN A 151 -2.36 -37.67 31.59
C ASN A 151 -3.29 -38.49 32.48
N GLU A 152 -3.76 -39.57 31.92
CA GLU A 152 -4.46 -40.65 32.60
C GLU A 152 -3.37 -41.51 33.29
N ASN A 153 -2.97 -41.09 34.47
CA ASN A 153 -2.20 -41.87 35.44
C ASN A 153 -2.89 -41.71 36.79
N ASP A 154 -3.84 -42.61 37.05
CA ASP A 154 -4.17 -43.18 38.36
C ASP A 154 -4.69 -44.62 38.19
#